data_0e8d44cfc94a03585dfc84dfe4118328
#
_entry.id   0e8d44cfc94a03585dfc84dfe4118328
#
_cell.length_a   1.000
_cell.length_b   1.000
_cell.length_c   1.000
_cell.angle_alpha   90.00
_cell.angle_beta   90.00
_cell.angle_gamma   90.00
#
_symmetry.space_group_name_H-M   'P 1'
#
loop_
_entity.id
_entity.type
_entity.pdbx_description
1 polymer ?
#
loop_
_entity_poly.entity_id
_entity_poly.type
_entity_poly.pdbx_seq_one_letter_code
_entity_poly.pdbx_strand_id
1 'polypeptide(L)'
;MKVIKFGGTSVANSEAIDCVFNILKKNRRSTFVVVSALSGITDTLLSMTYLAARGDNSYNQKINLLKKRRLDLINESLKNESQKKIINFLNIKINGIQIKLHRNAMNILLLSIL
;
A
#
# COMPACT_ATOMS: atom_id res chain seq x y z
N MET A 1 -1.34 29.12 7.09
CA MET A 1 -1.11 27.72 6.66
C MET A 1 -2.34 26.91 6.99
N LYS A 2 -2.75 26.04 6.09
CA LYS A 2 -3.91 25.17 6.27
C LYS A 2 -3.43 23.71 6.32
N VAL A 3 -4.02 22.91 7.19
CA VAL A 3 -3.77 21.46 7.26
C VAL A 3 -5.03 20.72 6.83
N ILE A 4 -4.91 19.83 5.86
CA ILE A 4 -6.01 19.00 5.37
C ILE A 4 -5.61 17.53 5.53
N LYS A 5 -6.47 16.74 6.18
CA LYS A 5 -6.29 15.30 6.31
C LYS A 5 -7.33 14.54 5.49
N PHE A 6 -6.85 13.57 4.71
CA PHE A 6 -7.70 12.63 3.97
C PHE A 6 -7.56 11.22 4.59
N GLY A 7 -8.68 10.66 5.02
CA GLY A 7 -8.74 9.30 5.54
C GLY A 7 -8.67 8.23 4.45
N GLY A 8 -8.63 6.96 4.86
CA GLY A 8 -8.45 5.83 3.94
C GLY A 8 -9.56 5.70 2.87
N THR A 9 -10.80 6.04 3.20
CA THR A 9 -11.92 6.04 2.24
C THR A 9 -11.80 7.13 1.19
N SER A 10 -11.19 8.27 1.55
CA SER A 10 -10.96 9.40 0.63
C SER A 10 -9.88 9.11 -0.41
N VAL A 11 -9.09 8.06 -0.25
CA VAL A 11 -8.04 7.63 -1.17
C VAL A 11 -8.20 6.16 -1.59
N ALA A 12 -9.42 5.62 -1.48
CA ALA A 12 -9.68 4.19 -1.68
C ALA A 12 -9.59 3.73 -3.14
N ASN A 13 -9.88 4.60 -4.09
CA ASN A 13 -9.90 4.33 -5.52
C ASN A 13 -9.52 5.57 -6.33
N SER A 14 -9.43 5.44 -7.65
CA SER A 14 -9.06 6.54 -8.56
C SER A 14 -10.03 7.72 -8.49
N GLU A 15 -11.33 7.46 -8.43
CA GLU A 15 -12.36 8.51 -8.35
C GLU A 15 -12.23 9.33 -7.06
N ALA A 16 -12.00 8.67 -5.92
CA ALA A 16 -11.77 9.33 -4.65
C ALA A 16 -10.50 10.20 -4.69
N ILE A 17 -9.42 9.70 -5.30
CA ILE A 17 -8.17 10.43 -5.49
C ILE A 17 -8.38 11.66 -6.39
N ASP A 18 -9.16 11.55 -7.45
CA ASP A 18 -9.51 12.69 -8.30
C ASP A 18 -10.27 13.77 -7.52
N CYS A 19 -11.18 13.38 -6.63
CA CYS A 19 -11.85 14.30 -5.71
C CYS A 19 -10.86 15.03 -4.80
N VAL A 20 -9.87 14.31 -4.24
CA VAL A 20 -8.79 14.91 -3.43
C VAL A 20 -8.02 15.95 -4.25
N PHE A 21 -7.60 15.61 -5.47
CA PHE A 21 -6.91 16.57 -6.35
C PHE A 21 -7.75 17.79 -6.64
N ASN A 22 -9.04 17.65 -6.89
CA ASN A 22 -9.95 18.78 -7.13
C ASN A 22 -10.09 19.68 -5.91
N ILE A 23 -10.13 19.12 -4.70
CA ILE A 23 -10.13 19.88 -3.46
C ILE A 23 -8.82 20.67 -3.32
N LEU A 24 -7.68 20.01 -3.56
CA LEU A 24 -6.36 20.65 -3.44
C LEU A 24 -6.16 21.77 -4.47
N LYS A 25 -6.61 21.57 -5.70
CA LYS A 25 -6.54 22.62 -6.74
C LYS A 25 -7.33 23.88 -6.39
N LYS A 26 -8.44 23.75 -5.67
CA LYS A 26 -9.25 24.88 -5.20
C LYS A 26 -8.61 25.62 -4.03
N ASN A 27 -7.71 24.98 -3.28
CA ASN A 27 -7.03 25.58 -2.14
C ASN A 27 -5.68 26.15 -2.57
N ARG A 28 -5.66 27.44 -2.95
CA ARG A 28 -4.46 28.14 -3.41
C ARG A 28 -3.54 28.63 -2.29
N ARG A 29 -3.91 28.42 -1.04
CA ARG A 29 -3.07 28.79 0.11
C ARG A 29 -2.06 27.70 0.39
N SER A 30 -0.96 28.05 1.06
CA SER A 30 -0.01 27.09 1.58
C SER A 30 -0.73 26.02 2.41
N THR A 31 -0.74 24.78 1.94
CA THR A 31 -1.52 23.69 2.52
C THR A 31 -0.60 22.52 2.85
N PHE A 32 -0.69 22.05 4.08
CA PHE A 32 -0.07 20.80 4.51
C PHE A 32 -1.08 19.66 4.34
N VAL A 33 -0.73 18.65 3.58
CA VAL A 33 -1.64 17.52 3.26
C VAL A 33 -1.17 16.27 3.99
N VAL A 34 -2.07 15.68 4.75
CA VAL A 34 -1.85 14.40 5.42
C VAL A 34 -2.80 13.36 4.82
N VAL A 35 -2.26 12.25 4.35
CA VAL A 35 -3.04 11.15 3.79
C VAL A 35 -2.85 9.87 4.59
N SER A 36 -3.91 9.10 4.72
CA SER A 36 -3.90 7.76 5.31
C SER A 36 -3.43 6.72 4.27
N ALA A 37 -3.14 5.49 4.74
CA ALA A 37 -3.09 4.35 3.85
C ALA A 37 -4.45 4.12 3.16
N LEU A 38 -4.46 3.50 1.97
CA LEU A 38 -5.69 3.12 1.31
C LEU A 38 -6.53 2.21 2.22
N SER A 39 -7.85 2.32 2.07
CA SER A 39 -8.81 1.50 2.83
C SER A 39 -8.48 0.00 2.71
N GLY A 40 -8.46 -0.69 3.85
CA GLY A 40 -8.20 -2.12 3.94
C GLY A 40 -6.73 -2.55 3.88
N ILE A 41 -5.79 -1.64 3.62
CA ILE A 41 -4.36 -2.01 3.53
C ILE A 41 -3.79 -2.43 4.87
N THR A 42 -4.10 -1.71 5.94
CA THR A 42 -3.60 -2.05 7.28
C THR A 42 -4.07 -3.44 7.71
N ASP A 43 -5.34 -3.77 7.52
CA ASP A 43 -5.89 -5.09 7.85
C ASP A 43 -5.25 -6.19 6.99
N THR A 44 -5.01 -5.93 5.71
CA THR A 44 -4.34 -6.87 4.81
C THR A 44 -2.90 -7.13 5.27
N LEU A 45 -2.15 -6.09 5.64
CA LEU A 45 -0.78 -6.23 6.15
C LEU A 45 -0.73 -7.01 7.46
N LEU A 46 -1.63 -6.73 8.39
CA LEU A 46 -1.74 -7.47 9.65
C LEU A 46 -2.07 -8.95 9.41
N SER A 47 -3.01 -9.23 8.51
CA SER A 47 -3.36 -10.59 8.11
C SER A 47 -2.17 -11.34 7.50
N MET A 48 -1.39 -10.71 6.64
CA MET A 48 -0.18 -11.30 6.06
C MET A 48 0.87 -11.62 7.13
N THR A 49 1.08 -10.71 8.06
CA THR A 49 2.01 -10.91 9.20
C THR A 49 1.59 -12.10 10.05
N TYR A 50 0.31 -12.22 10.35
CA TYR A 50 -0.24 -13.33 11.12
C TYR A 50 -0.05 -14.68 10.41
N LEU A 51 -0.33 -14.75 9.10
CA LEU A 51 -0.13 -15.97 8.30
C LEU A 51 1.35 -16.35 8.24
N ALA A 52 2.24 -15.40 7.98
CA ALA A 52 3.67 -15.63 7.94
C ALA A 52 4.21 -16.12 9.30
N ALA A 53 3.72 -15.54 10.40
CA ALA A 53 4.09 -15.96 11.76
C ALA A 53 3.69 -17.41 12.06
N ARG A 54 2.65 -17.93 11.44
CA ARG A 54 2.20 -19.32 11.57
C ARG A 54 2.87 -20.28 10.58
N GLY A 55 3.76 -19.79 9.74
CA GLY A 55 4.36 -20.60 8.66
C GLY A 55 3.40 -20.91 7.50
N ASP A 56 2.29 -20.16 7.40
CA ASP A 56 1.30 -20.33 6.34
C ASP A 56 1.69 -19.49 5.12
N ASN A 57 2.03 -20.17 4.02
CA ASN A 57 2.50 -19.54 2.78
C ASN A 57 1.39 -18.81 2.00
N SER A 58 0.14 -18.88 2.42
CA SER A 58 -0.98 -18.18 1.76
C SER A 58 -0.85 -16.65 1.81
N TYR A 59 0.05 -16.10 2.64
CA TYR A 59 0.38 -14.67 2.62
C TYR A 59 0.89 -14.21 1.24
N ASN A 60 1.52 -15.09 0.45
CA ASN A 60 1.97 -14.76 -0.90
C ASN A 60 0.82 -14.39 -1.84
N GLN A 61 -0.33 -15.06 -1.73
CA GLN A 61 -1.54 -14.71 -2.50
C GLN A 61 -2.04 -13.31 -2.11
N LYS A 62 -1.99 -12.97 -0.83
CA LYS A 62 -2.37 -11.63 -0.35
C LYS A 62 -1.43 -10.54 -0.86
N ILE A 63 -0.12 -10.82 -0.92
CA ILE A 63 0.86 -9.91 -1.53
C ILE A 63 0.51 -9.66 -3.00
N ASN A 64 0.22 -10.71 -3.76
CA ASN A 64 -0.13 -10.59 -5.17
C ASN A 64 -1.41 -9.77 -5.39
N LEU A 65 -2.42 -9.98 -4.56
CA LEU A 65 -3.66 -9.19 -4.59
C LEU A 65 -3.40 -7.72 -4.24
N LEU A 66 -2.58 -7.46 -3.23
CA LEU A 66 -2.18 -6.11 -2.85
C LEU A 66 -1.44 -5.41 -3.99
N LYS A 67 -0.48 -6.09 -4.60
CA LYS A 67 0.28 -5.58 -5.75
C LYS A 67 -0.65 -5.26 -6.91
N LYS A 68 -1.55 -6.18 -7.27
CA LYS A 68 -2.52 -5.98 -8.35
C LYS A 68 -3.39 -4.75 -8.10
N ARG A 69 -4.01 -4.65 -6.93
CA ARG A 69 -4.84 -3.49 -6.55
C ARG A 69 -4.11 -2.17 -6.68
N ARG A 70 -2.83 -2.15 -6.28
CA ARG A 70 -1.99 -0.95 -6.38
C ARG A 70 -1.64 -0.61 -7.83
N LEU A 71 -1.30 -1.61 -8.63
CA LEU A 71 -1.01 -1.42 -10.06
C LEU A 71 -2.23 -0.91 -10.81
N ASP A 72 -3.40 -1.47 -10.56
CA ASP A 72 -4.65 -1.02 -11.18
C ASP A 72 -4.91 0.45 -10.85
N LEU A 73 -4.77 0.84 -9.58
CA LEU A 73 -4.94 2.23 -9.15
C LEU A 73 -3.92 3.18 -9.81
N ILE A 74 -2.66 2.78 -9.92
CA ILE A 74 -1.60 3.57 -10.57
C ILE A 74 -1.93 3.74 -12.06
N ASN A 75 -2.33 2.67 -12.73
CA ASN A 75 -2.67 2.69 -14.15
C ASN A 75 -3.88 3.58 -14.45
N GLU A 76 -4.86 3.61 -13.56
CA GLU A 76 -6.04 4.46 -13.69
C GLU A 76 -5.75 5.93 -13.40
N SER A 77 -4.86 6.22 -12.45
CA SER A 77 -4.64 7.58 -11.92
C SER A 77 -3.46 8.32 -12.54
N LEU A 78 -2.47 7.61 -13.08
CA LEU A 78 -1.21 8.18 -13.56
C LEU A 78 -0.93 7.76 -15.01
N LYS A 79 -0.14 8.58 -15.71
CA LYS A 79 0.29 8.32 -17.10
C LYS A 79 1.79 8.61 -17.26
N ASN A 80 2.40 7.97 -18.27
CA ASN A 80 3.77 8.23 -18.75
C ASN A 80 4.85 8.02 -17.67
N GLU A 81 5.79 8.97 -17.55
CA GLU A 81 6.93 8.89 -16.65
C GLU A 81 6.55 8.82 -15.16
N SER A 82 5.51 9.53 -14.76
CA SER A 82 4.99 9.46 -13.38
C SER A 82 4.52 8.04 -13.03
N GLN A 83 3.84 7.39 -13.94
CA GLN A 83 3.40 6.00 -13.78
C GLN A 83 4.58 5.05 -13.61
N LYS A 84 5.61 5.15 -14.46
CA LYS A 84 6.81 4.30 -14.38
C LYS A 84 7.56 4.47 -13.06
N LYS A 85 7.76 5.71 -12.62
CA LYS A 85 8.45 6.01 -11.35
C LYS A 85 7.73 5.39 -10.15
N ILE A 86 6.41 5.53 -10.10
CA ILE A 86 5.60 4.99 -9.00
C ILE A 86 5.54 3.46 -9.03
N ILE A 87 5.46 2.84 -10.21
CA ILE A 87 5.52 1.37 -10.35
C ILE A 87 6.86 0.83 -9.85
N ASN A 88 7.99 1.45 -10.21
CA ASN A 88 9.30 1.05 -9.71
C ASN A 88 9.38 1.16 -8.18
N PHE A 89 8.90 2.26 -7.61
CA PHE A 89 8.84 2.45 -6.17
C PHE A 89 7.97 1.37 -5.49
N LEU A 90 6.79 1.08 -6.05
CA LEU A 90 5.91 0.03 -5.56
C LEU A 90 6.60 -1.34 -5.55
N ASN A 91 7.27 -1.71 -6.63
CA ASN A 91 7.97 -2.99 -6.73
C ASN A 91 9.06 -3.13 -5.65
N ILE A 92 9.82 -2.08 -5.38
CA ILE A 92 10.84 -2.07 -4.31
C ILE A 92 10.18 -2.29 -2.95
N LYS A 93 9.08 -1.61 -2.66
CA LYS A 93 8.35 -1.74 -1.39
C LYS A 93 7.72 -3.12 -1.21
N ILE A 94 7.12 -3.68 -2.25
CA ILE A 94 6.53 -5.02 -2.22
C ILE A 94 7.62 -6.08 -1.99
N ASN A 95 8.75 -5.99 -2.68
CA ASN A 95 9.89 -6.90 -2.47
C ASN A 95 10.42 -6.83 -1.03
N GLY A 96 10.50 -5.62 -0.45
CA GLY A 96 10.88 -5.45 0.96
C GLY A 96 9.92 -6.13 1.93
N ILE A 97 8.63 -6.03 1.71
CA ILE A 97 7.60 -6.73 2.51
C ILE A 97 7.75 -8.25 2.37
N GLN A 98 7.92 -8.74 1.15
CA GLN A 98 8.09 -10.17 0.86
C GLN A 98 9.28 -10.77 1.59
N ILE A 99 10.43 -10.10 1.57
CA ILE A 99 11.65 -10.51 2.27
C ILE A 99 11.41 -10.59 3.77
N LYS A 100 10.78 -9.58 4.37
CA LYS A 100 10.50 -9.55 5.80
C LYS A 100 9.55 -10.65 6.24
N LEU A 101 8.48 -10.90 5.48
CA LEU A 101 7.52 -11.96 5.78
C LEU A 101 8.16 -13.34 5.66
N HIS A 102 8.94 -13.58 4.62
CA HIS A 102 9.66 -14.84 4.42
C HIS A 102 10.65 -15.10 5.56
N ARG A 103 11.40 -14.09 5.97
CA ARG A 103 12.33 -14.18 7.10
C ARG A 103 11.63 -14.56 8.40
N ASN A 104 10.49 -13.94 8.69
CA ASN A 104 9.68 -14.26 9.87
C ASN A 104 9.17 -15.69 9.84
N ALA A 105 8.67 -16.16 8.70
CA ALA A 105 8.23 -17.55 8.52
C ALA A 105 9.39 -18.55 8.73
N MET A 106 10.56 -18.27 8.20
CA MET A 106 11.76 -19.11 8.37
C MET A 106 12.22 -19.15 9.83
N ASN A 107 12.22 -18.02 10.53
CA ASN A 107 12.61 -17.97 11.94
C ASN A 107 11.70 -18.84 12.82
N ILE A 108 10.41 -18.87 12.56
CA ILE A 108 9.44 -19.71 13.27
C ILE A 108 9.66 -21.18 12.97
N LEU A 109 9.93 -21.54 11.71
CA LEU A 109 10.31 -22.91 11.33
C LEU A 109 11.56 -23.36 12.08
N LEU A 110 12.60 -22.55 12.16
CA LEU A 110 13.82 -22.85 12.92
C LEU A 110 13.53 -23.05 14.41
N LEU A 111 12.71 -22.21 15.02
CA LEU A 111 12.31 -22.34 16.41
C LEU A 111 11.49 -23.61 16.67
N SER A 112 10.69 -24.06 15.71
CA SER A 112 9.91 -25.30 15.83
C SER A 112 10.75 -26.59 15.69
N ILE A 113 11.93 -26.48 15.09
CA ILE A 113 12.89 -27.61 14.93
C ILE A 113 13.82 -27.73 16.14
N LEU A 114 14.07 -26.62 16.82
CA LEU A 114 14.89 -26.56 18.03
C LEU A 114 14.10 -26.98 19.28
#